data_049d881579d0b2cb35b59767096d85d1
#
_entry.id   049d881579d0b2cb35b59767096d85d1
#
_cell.length_a   1.000
_cell.length_b   1.000
_cell.length_c   1.000
_cell.angle_alpha   90.00
_cell.angle_beta   90.00
_cell.angle_gamma   90.00
#
_symmetry.space_group_name_H-M   'P 1'
#
loop_
_entity.id
_entity.type
_entity.pdbx_description
1 polymer ?
#
loop_
_entity_poly.entity_id
_entity_poly.type
_entity_poly.pdbx_seq_one_letter_code
_entity_poly.pdbx_strand_id
1 'polypeptide(L)'
;MPYDAVVSGRADAASDTLTRFGAIHLAAVRAEWAAARAAGLDLRVADGGGLLLGAAPTFPSTMFNRGLGFTEQPGRIGEALAFFAEHGVDGEIVLDPADAPSGIEPRTRLDAYLCAADRIDPAPVDGLSLHVVDQDEVDAWVEVIVEGYAPIPEVAAIWRSTAPHLVGISERILVIGELDGQIAAASSSYLADGVGWLSWAAVLPSARGRGIQRSMIAERARLTFERGCKDVAAWALVGAHSAANLAGAGMTWIGQRVVIRASDLA
;
A
#
# COMPACT_ATOMS: atom_id res chain seq x y z
N MET A 1 -26.43 -28.42 -15.03
CA MET A 1 -25.31 -28.07 -14.12
C MET A 1 -25.92 -27.64 -12.81
N PRO A 2 -25.58 -28.23 -11.68
CA PRO A 2 -26.14 -27.84 -10.38
C PRO A 2 -25.68 -26.42 -10.02
N TYR A 3 -26.61 -25.60 -9.58
CA TYR A 3 -26.42 -24.21 -9.13
C TYR A 3 -25.34 -24.08 -8.05
N ASP A 4 -25.20 -25.09 -7.19
CA ASP A 4 -24.23 -25.15 -6.08
C ASP A 4 -22.76 -25.19 -6.53
N ALA A 5 -22.46 -25.80 -7.69
CA ALA A 5 -21.10 -25.88 -8.20
C ALA A 5 -20.58 -24.52 -8.76
N VAL A 6 -21.49 -23.66 -9.22
CA VAL A 6 -21.15 -22.31 -9.73
C VAL A 6 -20.94 -21.34 -8.56
N VAL A 7 -21.68 -21.53 -7.47
CA VAL A 7 -21.55 -20.67 -6.27
C VAL A 7 -20.28 -21.02 -5.50
N SER A 8 -19.94 -22.32 -5.36
CA SER A 8 -18.68 -22.72 -4.67
C SER A 8 -17.44 -22.26 -5.45
N GLY A 9 -17.41 -22.43 -6.77
CA GLY A 9 -16.27 -21.97 -7.58
C GLY A 9 -16.05 -20.45 -7.60
N ARG A 10 -17.10 -19.64 -7.37
CA ARG A 10 -16.97 -18.18 -7.21
C ARG A 10 -16.45 -17.79 -5.82
N ALA A 11 -16.85 -18.49 -4.79
CA ALA A 11 -16.37 -18.27 -3.42
C ALA A 11 -14.87 -18.63 -3.30
N ASP A 12 -14.45 -19.74 -3.90
CA ASP A 12 -13.04 -20.18 -3.91
C ASP A 12 -12.15 -19.19 -4.68
N ALA A 13 -12.60 -18.70 -5.84
CA ALA A 13 -11.85 -17.70 -6.62
C ALA A 13 -11.76 -16.35 -5.91
N ALA A 14 -12.78 -15.93 -5.18
CA ALA A 14 -12.74 -14.69 -4.38
C ALA A 14 -11.78 -14.82 -3.20
N SER A 15 -11.76 -15.97 -2.52
CA SER A 15 -10.84 -16.26 -1.44
C SER A 15 -9.38 -16.24 -1.92
N ASP A 16 -9.06 -16.90 -3.04
CA ASP A 16 -7.71 -16.90 -3.63
C ASP A 16 -7.25 -15.48 -4.00
N THR A 17 -8.14 -14.66 -4.54
CA THR A 17 -7.88 -13.26 -4.89
C THR A 17 -7.52 -12.43 -3.65
N LEU A 18 -8.27 -12.58 -2.57
CA LEU A 18 -8.00 -11.84 -1.32
C LEU A 18 -6.71 -12.31 -0.63
N THR A 19 -6.42 -13.60 -0.68
CA THR A 19 -5.16 -14.20 -0.19
C THR A 19 -3.96 -13.63 -0.94
N ARG A 20 -4.01 -13.60 -2.28
CA ARG A 20 -2.96 -13.00 -3.11
C ARG A 20 -2.78 -11.51 -2.82
N PHE A 21 -3.88 -10.78 -2.65
CA PHE A 21 -3.87 -9.38 -2.25
C PHE A 21 -3.18 -9.17 -0.89
N GLY A 22 -3.50 -9.99 0.11
CA GLY A 22 -2.85 -9.97 1.42
C GLY A 22 -1.34 -10.24 1.34
N ALA A 23 -0.95 -11.25 0.59
CA ALA A 23 0.45 -11.66 0.43
C ALA A 23 1.32 -10.57 -0.21
N ILE A 24 0.87 -9.93 -1.30
CA ILE A 24 1.62 -8.84 -1.94
C ILE A 24 1.75 -7.61 -1.02
N HIS A 25 0.69 -7.27 -0.29
CA HIS A 25 0.75 -6.18 0.67
C HIS A 25 1.76 -6.45 1.79
N LEU A 26 1.76 -7.65 2.38
CA LEU A 26 2.75 -8.05 3.39
C LEU A 26 4.18 -7.96 2.85
N ALA A 27 4.42 -8.45 1.62
CA ALA A 27 5.74 -8.38 0.99
C ALA A 27 6.21 -6.92 0.79
N ALA A 28 5.32 -6.05 0.32
CA ALA A 28 5.62 -4.63 0.11
C ALA A 28 5.96 -3.92 1.43
N VAL A 29 5.17 -4.14 2.48
CA VAL A 29 5.41 -3.53 3.81
C VAL A 29 6.68 -4.08 4.45
N ARG A 30 6.95 -5.38 4.32
CA ARG A 30 8.21 -5.99 4.80
C ARG A 30 9.43 -5.31 4.18
N ALA A 31 9.41 -5.05 2.88
CA ALA A 31 10.48 -4.36 2.18
C ALA A 31 10.62 -2.88 2.64
N GLU A 32 9.52 -2.18 2.84
CA GLU A 32 9.51 -0.81 3.38
C GLU A 32 10.07 -0.73 4.81
N TRP A 33 9.72 -1.67 5.66
CA TRP A 33 10.24 -1.73 7.03
C TRP A 33 11.71 -2.11 7.07
N ALA A 34 12.17 -2.97 6.16
CA ALA A 34 13.60 -3.27 6.02
C ALA A 34 14.39 -2.01 5.61
N ALA A 35 13.88 -1.23 4.66
CA ALA A 35 14.47 0.05 4.24
C ALA A 35 14.49 1.07 5.39
N ALA A 36 13.41 1.21 6.15
CA ALA A 36 13.33 2.12 7.30
C ALA A 36 14.33 1.73 8.41
N ARG A 37 14.51 0.44 8.67
CA ARG A 37 15.55 -0.05 9.61
C ARG A 37 16.97 0.23 9.09
N ALA A 38 17.21 0.04 7.80
CA ALA A 38 18.49 0.38 7.17
C ALA A 38 18.79 1.89 7.27
N ALA A 39 17.75 2.73 7.23
CA ALA A 39 17.83 4.17 7.46
C ALA A 39 17.99 4.57 8.94
N GLY A 40 18.06 3.59 9.85
CA GLY A 40 18.30 3.83 11.29
C GLY A 40 17.05 3.96 12.16
N LEU A 41 15.84 3.67 11.63
CA LEU A 41 14.65 3.64 12.48
C LEU A 41 14.73 2.48 13.49
N ASP A 42 14.53 2.77 14.78
CA ASP A 42 14.38 1.74 15.81
C ASP A 42 13.02 1.07 15.69
N LEU A 43 12.93 0.15 14.73
CA LEU A 43 11.73 -0.62 14.41
C LEU A 43 11.93 -2.08 14.82
N ARG A 44 11.15 -2.54 15.78
CA ARG A 44 11.03 -3.94 16.18
C ARG A 44 10.08 -4.64 15.22
N VAL A 45 10.46 -5.82 14.74
CA VAL A 45 9.67 -6.58 13.78
C VAL A 45 9.57 -8.02 14.23
N ALA A 46 8.33 -8.53 14.32
CA ALA A 46 8.05 -9.96 14.36
C ALA A 46 7.43 -10.35 13.01
N ASP A 47 8.06 -11.32 12.34
CA ASP A 47 7.69 -11.78 11.01
C ASP A 47 7.69 -13.32 11.00
N GLY A 48 6.53 -13.91 10.92
CA GLY A 48 6.41 -15.36 10.94
C GLY A 48 4.99 -15.87 10.83
N GLY A 49 4.84 -17.04 10.20
CA GLY A 49 3.54 -17.70 10.07
C GLY A 49 2.48 -16.86 9.35
N GLY A 50 2.86 -15.99 8.42
CA GLY A 50 1.92 -15.12 7.69
C GLY A 50 1.53 -13.83 8.43
N LEU A 51 2.01 -13.61 9.67
CA LEU A 51 1.86 -12.33 10.37
C LEU A 51 3.11 -11.46 10.21
N LEU A 52 2.89 -10.16 10.16
CA LEU A 52 3.92 -9.13 10.18
C LEU A 52 3.54 -8.07 11.22
N LEU A 53 4.31 -7.96 12.29
CA LEU A 53 4.10 -7.02 13.38
C LEU A 53 5.26 -6.04 13.45
N GLY A 54 4.98 -4.76 13.53
CA GLY A 54 5.97 -3.70 13.68
C GLY A 54 5.69 -2.82 14.89
N ALA A 55 6.73 -2.46 15.61
CA ALA A 55 6.67 -1.51 16.71
C ALA A 55 7.88 -0.57 16.66
N ALA A 56 7.63 0.72 16.56
CA ALA A 56 8.61 1.80 16.65
C ALA A 56 8.27 2.68 17.86
N PRO A 57 8.78 2.35 19.08
CA PRO A 57 8.36 3.00 20.31
C PRO A 57 8.65 4.50 20.36
N THR A 58 9.73 4.91 19.71
CA THR A 58 10.16 6.32 19.65
C THR A 58 9.52 7.10 18.49
N PHE A 59 8.68 6.44 17.69
CA PHE A 59 8.12 7.03 16.48
C PHE A 59 6.59 6.85 16.40
N PRO A 60 5.80 7.92 16.53
CA PRO A 60 4.34 7.82 16.69
C PRO A 60 3.58 7.62 15.36
N SER A 61 4.12 6.85 14.42
CA SER A 61 3.47 6.60 13.14
C SER A 61 2.81 5.24 13.10
N THR A 62 1.55 5.20 12.72
CA THR A 62 0.78 3.98 12.46
C THR A 62 1.30 3.19 11.26
N MET A 63 2.16 3.77 10.43
CA MET A 63 2.84 3.08 9.35
C MET A 63 3.78 1.98 9.87
N PHE A 64 4.42 2.20 11.02
CA PHE A 64 5.38 1.28 11.61
C PHE A 64 4.84 0.57 12.86
N ASN A 65 3.84 1.15 13.54
CA ASN A 65 3.15 0.53 14.68
C ASN A 65 1.90 -0.19 14.16
N ARG A 66 2.11 -1.35 13.54
CA ARG A 66 1.03 -2.03 12.81
C ARG A 66 1.19 -3.55 12.80
N GLY A 67 0.05 -4.24 12.81
CA GLY A 67 -0.06 -5.67 12.61
C GLY A 67 -0.86 -6.00 11.36
N LEU A 68 -0.33 -6.91 10.56
CA LEU A 68 -0.85 -7.35 9.26
C LEU A 68 -0.88 -8.88 9.17
N GLY A 69 -1.73 -9.43 8.28
CA GLY A 69 -1.85 -10.86 8.04
C GLY A 69 -2.98 -11.54 8.80
N PHE A 70 -3.83 -10.80 9.49
CA PHE A 70 -4.93 -11.35 10.31
C PHE A 70 -6.14 -11.80 9.50
N THR A 71 -6.30 -11.35 8.26
CA THR A 71 -7.40 -11.77 7.38
C THR A 71 -7.48 -13.29 7.24
N GLU A 72 -6.32 -13.96 7.22
CA GLU A 72 -6.23 -15.42 7.12
C GLU A 72 -6.09 -16.10 8.48
N GLN A 73 -5.79 -15.33 9.54
CA GLN A 73 -5.46 -15.83 10.87
C GLN A 73 -6.05 -14.95 11.98
N PRO A 74 -7.37 -14.70 11.99
CA PRO A 74 -7.98 -13.79 12.97
C PRO A 74 -7.80 -14.23 14.42
N GLY A 75 -7.65 -15.54 14.66
CA GLY A 75 -7.40 -16.10 16.00
C GLY A 75 -6.06 -15.69 16.62
N ARG A 76 -5.14 -15.08 15.85
CA ARG A 76 -3.82 -14.65 16.33
C ARG A 76 -3.75 -13.18 16.76
N ILE A 77 -4.86 -12.47 16.87
CA ILE A 77 -4.88 -11.08 17.34
C ILE A 77 -4.20 -10.93 18.69
N GLY A 78 -4.34 -11.91 19.59
CA GLY A 78 -3.67 -11.91 20.90
C GLY A 78 -2.15 -11.81 20.82
N GLU A 79 -1.51 -12.34 19.76
CA GLU A 79 -0.06 -12.21 19.54
C GLU A 79 0.33 -10.76 19.24
N ALA A 80 -0.48 -10.03 18.45
CA ALA A 80 -0.23 -8.62 18.19
C ALA A 80 -0.42 -7.77 19.45
N LEU A 81 -1.47 -8.03 20.23
CA LEU A 81 -1.69 -7.32 21.49
C LEU A 81 -0.52 -7.52 22.45
N ALA A 82 -0.02 -8.76 22.61
CA ALA A 82 1.16 -9.05 23.43
C ALA A 82 2.42 -8.34 22.90
N PHE A 83 2.65 -8.38 21.60
CA PHE A 83 3.79 -7.72 20.96
C PHE A 83 3.77 -6.20 21.16
N PHE A 84 2.62 -5.54 20.96
CA PHE A 84 2.49 -4.10 21.18
C PHE A 84 2.66 -3.71 22.65
N ALA A 85 2.11 -4.50 23.57
CA ALA A 85 2.26 -4.29 25.00
C ALA A 85 3.73 -4.42 25.43
N GLU A 86 4.46 -5.44 24.95
CA GLU A 86 5.88 -5.66 25.22
C GLU A 86 6.74 -4.46 24.79
N HIS A 87 6.38 -3.84 23.66
CA HIS A 87 7.13 -2.71 23.12
C HIS A 87 6.56 -1.33 23.48
N GLY A 88 5.51 -1.26 24.30
CA GLY A 88 4.94 -0.02 24.82
C GLY A 88 4.32 0.87 23.73
N VAL A 89 3.74 0.26 22.68
CA VAL A 89 3.08 0.98 21.59
C VAL A 89 1.59 0.63 21.51
N ASP A 90 0.76 1.59 21.10
CA ASP A 90 -0.63 1.35 20.71
C ASP A 90 -0.68 1.18 19.19
N GLY A 91 -0.48 -0.07 18.73
CA GLY A 91 -0.42 -0.39 17.32
C GLY A 91 -1.79 -0.45 16.65
N GLU A 92 -1.81 -0.43 15.32
CA GLU A 92 -2.99 -0.67 14.50
C GLU A 92 -3.02 -2.11 13.99
N ILE A 93 -4.19 -2.74 14.02
CA ILE A 93 -4.42 -4.09 13.49
C ILE A 93 -5.36 -3.97 12.29
N VAL A 94 -4.96 -4.57 11.17
CA VAL A 94 -5.73 -4.61 9.92
C VAL A 94 -6.47 -5.94 9.84
N LEU A 95 -7.82 -5.88 9.80
CA LEU A 95 -8.71 -7.03 9.84
C LEU A 95 -9.66 -7.07 8.65
N ASP A 96 -10.22 -8.23 8.40
CA ASP A 96 -11.47 -8.34 7.64
C ASP A 96 -12.62 -7.73 8.47
N PRO A 97 -13.58 -7.02 7.87
CA PRO A 97 -14.73 -6.48 8.60
C PRO A 97 -15.53 -7.55 9.36
N ALA A 98 -15.56 -8.79 8.87
CA ALA A 98 -16.26 -9.90 9.52
C ALA A 98 -15.57 -10.37 10.81
N ASP A 99 -14.25 -10.13 10.93
CA ASP A 99 -13.43 -10.51 12.10
C ASP A 99 -13.32 -9.38 13.12
N ALA A 100 -13.82 -8.19 12.79
CA ALA A 100 -13.84 -7.06 13.72
C ALA A 100 -14.84 -7.31 14.84
N PRO A 101 -14.47 -7.11 16.11
CA PRO A 101 -15.39 -7.28 17.22
C PRO A 101 -16.58 -6.33 17.13
N SER A 102 -17.76 -6.84 17.46
CA SER A 102 -18.99 -6.04 17.48
C SER A 102 -18.93 -4.90 18.50
N GLY A 103 -19.36 -3.72 18.09
CA GLY A 103 -19.37 -2.54 18.96
C GLY A 103 -18.09 -1.71 18.94
N ILE A 104 -17.04 -2.15 18.25
CA ILE A 104 -15.84 -1.34 18.04
C ILE A 104 -15.96 -0.59 16.72
N GLU A 105 -15.88 0.73 16.77
CA GLU A 105 -15.84 1.55 15.55
C GLU A 105 -14.41 1.58 14.99
N PRO A 106 -14.18 1.10 13.75
CA PRO A 106 -12.86 1.13 13.14
C PRO A 106 -12.35 2.56 12.98
N ARG A 107 -11.06 2.77 13.28
CA ARG A 107 -10.39 4.04 13.04
C ARG A 107 -10.41 4.44 11.57
N THR A 108 -10.31 3.45 10.69
CA THR A 108 -10.28 3.66 9.25
C THR A 108 -10.80 2.43 8.51
N ARG A 109 -11.31 2.66 7.29
CA ARG A 109 -11.74 1.63 6.36
C ARG A 109 -10.98 1.79 5.05
N LEU A 110 -10.50 0.68 4.52
CA LEU A 110 -9.71 0.61 3.30
C LEU A 110 -10.43 -0.24 2.27
N ASP A 111 -10.67 0.32 1.09
CA ASP A 111 -11.15 -0.43 -0.07
C ASP A 111 -9.96 -1.08 -0.79
N ALA A 112 -10.08 -2.38 -1.07
CA ALA A 112 -9.12 -3.17 -1.80
C ALA A 112 -9.52 -3.23 -3.28
N TYR A 113 -8.56 -2.98 -4.17
CA TYR A 113 -8.73 -2.99 -5.61
C TYR A 113 -7.72 -3.94 -6.26
N LEU A 114 -8.18 -4.67 -7.28
CA LEU A 114 -7.34 -5.54 -8.10
C LEU A 114 -7.78 -5.44 -9.57
N CYS A 115 -6.83 -5.56 -10.47
CA CYS A 115 -7.09 -5.65 -11.91
C CYS A 115 -5.97 -6.40 -12.61
N ALA A 116 -6.27 -7.06 -13.74
CA ALA A 116 -5.22 -7.51 -14.63
C ALA A 116 -4.46 -6.29 -15.20
N ALA A 117 -3.13 -6.33 -15.14
CA ALA A 117 -2.28 -5.17 -15.44
C ALA A 117 -2.44 -4.66 -16.90
N ASP A 118 -2.75 -5.58 -17.82
CA ASP A 118 -2.99 -5.29 -19.24
C ASP A 118 -4.39 -4.69 -19.53
N ARG A 119 -5.26 -4.59 -18.53
CA ARG A 119 -6.61 -4.02 -18.67
C ARG A 119 -6.75 -2.58 -18.21
N ILE A 120 -5.68 -2.01 -17.69
CA ILE A 120 -5.69 -0.58 -17.32
C ILE A 120 -5.40 0.24 -18.56
N ASP A 121 -6.40 1.00 -18.99
CA ASP A 121 -6.27 1.85 -20.16
C ASP A 121 -5.26 2.98 -19.95
N PRO A 122 -4.46 3.30 -20.98
CA PRO A 122 -3.63 4.50 -20.98
C PRO A 122 -4.48 5.76 -20.71
N ALA A 123 -3.99 6.61 -19.84
CA ALA A 123 -4.65 7.87 -19.49
C ALA A 123 -3.69 9.05 -19.75
N PRO A 124 -3.40 9.39 -21.02
CA PRO A 124 -2.45 10.43 -21.36
C PRO A 124 -2.91 11.80 -20.85
N VAL A 125 -1.95 12.60 -20.42
CA VAL A 125 -2.15 14.01 -20.07
C VAL A 125 -1.14 14.82 -20.85
N ASP A 126 -1.62 15.87 -21.53
CA ASP A 126 -0.75 16.74 -22.35
C ASP A 126 0.34 17.38 -21.48
N GLY A 127 1.56 17.34 -21.96
CA GLY A 127 2.73 17.89 -21.25
C GLY A 127 3.25 17.02 -20.08
N LEU A 128 2.62 15.86 -19.80
CA LEU A 128 3.07 14.94 -18.75
C LEU A 128 4.04 13.91 -19.32
N SER A 129 5.24 13.81 -18.74
CA SER A 129 6.16 12.70 -18.89
C SER A 129 6.25 11.90 -17.59
N LEU A 130 6.35 10.57 -17.70
CA LEU A 130 6.48 9.65 -16.56
C LEU A 130 7.72 8.78 -16.80
N HIS A 131 8.61 8.66 -15.81
CA HIS A 131 9.79 7.82 -15.91
C HIS A 131 10.15 7.14 -14.58
N VAL A 132 10.93 6.08 -14.67
CA VAL A 132 11.44 5.37 -13.49
C VAL A 132 12.58 6.18 -12.88
N VAL A 133 12.51 6.38 -11.58
CA VAL A 133 13.49 7.14 -10.79
C VAL A 133 14.80 6.38 -10.68
N ASP A 134 15.90 7.06 -10.94
CA ASP A 134 17.26 6.58 -10.61
C ASP A 134 17.73 7.09 -9.24
N GLN A 135 18.98 6.73 -8.87
CA GLN A 135 19.53 7.08 -7.56
C GLN A 135 19.67 8.59 -7.34
N ASP A 136 19.91 9.36 -8.39
CA ASP A 136 20.15 10.80 -8.30
C ASP A 136 18.83 11.58 -8.17
N GLU A 137 17.70 10.97 -8.55
CA GLU A 137 16.36 11.58 -8.53
C GLU A 137 15.54 11.24 -7.26
N VAL A 138 16.05 10.34 -6.40
CA VAL A 138 15.28 9.86 -5.25
C VAL A 138 14.90 10.96 -4.26
N ASP A 139 15.75 11.96 -4.09
CA ASP A 139 15.46 13.12 -3.24
C ASP A 139 14.29 13.93 -3.80
N ALA A 140 14.26 14.14 -5.11
CA ALA A 140 13.15 14.81 -5.77
C ALA A 140 11.84 14.01 -5.65
N TRP A 141 11.92 12.68 -5.81
CA TRP A 141 10.80 11.77 -5.65
C TRP A 141 10.19 11.86 -4.24
N VAL A 142 11.03 11.79 -3.19
CA VAL A 142 10.54 11.81 -1.81
C VAL A 142 9.97 13.17 -1.42
N GLU A 143 10.50 14.28 -1.93
CA GLU A 143 9.94 15.62 -1.67
C GLU A 143 8.52 15.76 -2.22
N VAL A 144 8.22 15.20 -3.40
CA VAL A 144 6.85 15.16 -3.92
C VAL A 144 5.92 14.34 -3.01
N ILE A 145 6.40 13.20 -2.50
CA ILE A 145 5.64 12.38 -1.55
C ILE A 145 5.37 13.17 -0.26
N VAL A 146 6.40 13.81 0.30
CA VAL A 146 6.28 14.62 1.52
C VAL A 146 5.32 15.79 1.31
N GLU A 147 5.46 16.57 0.25
CA GLU A 147 4.57 17.68 -0.02
C GLU A 147 3.14 17.24 -0.29
N GLY A 148 2.98 16.16 -1.06
CA GLY A 148 1.67 15.65 -1.46
C GLY A 148 0.83 15.07 -0.31
N TYR A 149 1.48 14.42 0.66
CA TYR A 149 0.84 13.85 1.85
C TYR A 149 0.84 14.81 3.05
N ALA A 150 1.74 15.79 3.07
CA ALA A 150 1.90 16.76 4.14
C ALA A 150 1.97 16.14 5.56
N PRO A 151 2.84 15.17 5.80
CA PRO A 151 2.98 14.53 7.10
C PRO A 151 3.58 15.50 8.13
N ILE A 152 3.50 15.13 9.41
CA ILE A 152 4.24 15.85 10.46
C ILE A 152 5.76 15.79 10.19
N PRO A 153 6.56 16.75 10.66
CA PRO A 153 7.99 16.85 10.34
C PRO A 153 8.81 15.59 10.63
N GLU A 154 8.49 14.90 11.73
CA GLU A 154 9.18 13.67 12.16
C GLU A 154 8.94 12.54 11.14
N VAL A 155 7.72 12.39 10.63
CA VAL A 155 7.36 11.40 9.60
C VAL A 155 8.06 11.76 8.29
N ALA A 156 8.05 13.04 7.89
CA ALA A 156 8.75 13.50 6.70
C ALA A 156 10.26 13.18 6.76
N ALA A 157 10.90 13.38 7.92
CA ALA A 157 12.32 13.08 8.11
C ALA A 157 12.62 11.58 7.90
N ILE A 158 11.78 10.68 8.45
CA ILE A 158 11.93 9.23 8.23
C ILE A 158 11.72 8.85 6.76
N TRP A 159 10.75 9.44 6.07
CA TRP A 159 10.54 9.17 4.65
C TRP A 159 11.77 9.57 3.82
N ARG A 160 12.33 10.75 4.06
CA ARG A 160 13.58 11.22 3.40
C ARG A 160 14.76 10.27 3.65
N SER A 161 14.95 9.84 4.88
CA SER A 161 16.05 8.91 5.21
C SER A 161 15.81 7.51 4.66
N THR A 162 14.57 7.08 4.50
CA THR A 162 14.21 5.74 3.98
C THR A 162 14.28 5.67 2.46
N ALA A 163 13.93 6.75 1.76
CA ALA A 163 13.80 6.77 0.30
C ALA A 163 15.04 6.26 -0.47
N PRO A 164 16.29 6.62 -0.12
CA PRO A 164 17.48 6.09 -0.78
C PRO A 164 17.62 4.56 -0.70
N HIS A 165 17.08 3.96 0.35
CA HIS A 165 17.09 2.50 0.53
C HIS A 165 15.98 1.79 -0.28
N LEU A 166 14.99 2.53 -0.79
CA LEU A 166 13.93 1.97 -1.63
C LEU A 166 14.39 1.77 -3.08
N VAL A 167 15.23 2.64 -3.62
CA VAL A 167 15.73 2.57 -5.01
C VAL A 167 16.54 1.28 -5.26
N GLY A 168 17.28 0.81 -4.26
CA GLY A 168 18.10 -0.40 -4.38
C GLY A 168 17.32 -1.73 -4.32
N ILE A 169 16.00 -1.70 -4.12
CA ILE A 169 15.16 -2.91 -4.04
C ILE A 169 14.74 -3.30 -5.47
N SER A 170 15.18 -4.47 -5.94
CA SER A 170 14.93 -4.93 -7.32
C SER A 170 13.45 -5.08 -7.66
N GLU A 171 12.63 -5.43 -6.66
CA GLU A 171 11.19 -5.60 -6.77
C GLU A 171 10.42 -4.27 -6.71
N ARG A 172 11.11 -3.15 -6.45
CA ARG A 172 10.46 -1.83 -6.34
C ARG A 172 10.68 -0.99 -7.58
N ILE A 173 9.63 -0.31 -7.98
CA ILE A 173 9.65 0.70 -9.05
C ILE A 173 9.21 2.02 -8.41
N LEU A 174 10.05 3.03 -8.46
CA LEU A 174 9.69 4.41 -8.15
C LEU A 174 9.47 5.14 -9.46
N VAL A 175 8.42 5.95 -9.54
CA VAL A 175 8.06 6.73 -10.73
C VAL A 175 7.92 8.19 -10.34
N ILE A 176 8.52 9.06 -11.12
CA ILE A 176 8.33 10.50 -11.07
C ILE A 176 7.57 10.98 -12.30
N GLY A 177 6.77 12.02 -12.13
CA GLY A 177 6.01 12.64 -13.20
C GLY A 177 6.35 14.12 -13.32
N GLU A 178 6.72 14.54 -14.52
CA GLU A 178 6.96 15.93 -14.88
C GLU A 178 5.85 16.46 -15.76
N LEU A 179 5.30 17.60 -15.41
CA LEU A 179 4.29 18.30 -16.17
C LEU A 179 4.89 19.60 -16.71
N ASP A 180 4.94 19.72 -18.03
CA ASP A 180 5.57 20.86 -18.72
C ASP A 180 7.03 21.11 -18.26
N GLY A 181 7.79 20.02 -18.01
CA GLY A 181 9.18 20.03 -17.57
C GLY A 181 9.39 20.36 -16.08
N GLN A 182 8.32 20.34 -15.28
CA GLN A 182 8.40 20.55 -13.82
C GLN A 182 7.90 19.31 -13.10
N ILE A 183 8.61 18.88 -12.06
CA ILE A 183 8.20 17.76 -11.23
C ILE A 183 6.83 18.06 -10.59
N ALA A 184 5.87 17.14 -10.77
CA ALA A 184 4.48 17.33 -10.39
C ALA A 184 3.89 16.14 -9.63
N ALA A 185 4.48 14.95 -9.76
CA ALA A 185 3.92 13.73 -9.20
C ALA A 185 5.00 12.70 -8.86
N ALA A 186 4.71 11.83 -7.91
CA ALA A 186 5.57 10.72 -7.52
C ALA A 186 4.74 9.52 -7.09
N SER A 187 5.23 8.31 -7.36
CA SER A 187 4.55 7.09 -6.94
C SER A 187 5.52 5.89 -6.86
N SER A 188 5.03 4.80 -6.27
CA SER A 188 5.79 3.56 -6.12
C SER A 188 4.94 2.35 -6.46
N SER A 189 5.59 1.28 -6.93
CA SER A 189 5.04 -0.06 -7.00
C SER A 189 6.01 -1.04 -6.38
N TYR A 190 5.50 -2.15 -5.83
CA TYR A 190 6.30 -3.28 -5.36
C TYR A 190 5.79 -4.56 -6.05
N LEU A 191 6.70 -5.41 -6.53
CA LEU A 191 6.38 -6.58 -7.34
C LEU A 191 6.73 -7.86 -6.58
N ALA A 192 5.74 -8.74 -6.42
CA ALA A 192 5.97 -10.10 -5.92
C ALA A 192 4.86 -11.04 -6.43
N ASP A 193 5.18 -12.30 -6.61
CA ASP A 193 4.25 -13.39 -6.94
C ASP A 193 3.31 -13.07 -8.13
N GLY A 194 3.84 -12.35 -9.13
CA GLY A 194 3.09 -11.98 -10.34
C GLY A 194 2.07 -10.86 -10.14
N VAL A 195 2.15 -10.12 -9.03
CA VAL A 195 1.30 -8.96 -8.71
C VAL A 195 2.15 -7.73 -8.46
N GLY A 196 1.73 -6.58 -8.97
CA GLY A 196 2.28 -5.27 -8.61
C GLY A 196 1.43 -4.55 -7.58
N TRP A 197 2.00 -4.22 -6.44
CA TRP A 197 1.36 -3.43 -5.40
C TRP A 197 1.57 -1.94 -5.67
N LEU A 198 0.51 -1.22 -5.99
CA LEU A 198 0.55 0.23 -6.26
C LEU A 198 0.46 1.00 -4.93
N SER A 199 1.55 1.62 -4.52
CA SER A 199 1.66 2.37 -3.26
C SER A 199 2.21 3.78 -3.47
N TRP A 200 2.26 4.57 -2.40
CA TRP A 200 2.95 5.85 -2.36
C TRP A 200 2.68 6.73 -3.58
N ALA A 201 1.47 7.21 -3.78
CA ALA A 201 1.13 8.04 -4.93
C ALA A 201 0.70 9.44 -4.49
N ALA A 202 1.43 10.45 -4.94
CA ALA A 202 1.15 11.85 -4.68
C ALA A 202 1.20 12.69 -5.96
N VAL A 203 0.32 13.68 -6.02
CA VAL A 203 0.35 14.76 -7.02
C VAL A 203 0.42 16.07 -6.26
N LEU A 204 1.39 16.91 -6.61
CA LEU A 204 1.56 18.23 -5.99
C LEU A 204 0.27 19.06 -6.06
N PRO A 205 -0.07 19.84 -5.04
CA PRO A 205 -1.31 20.63 -5.01
C PRO A 205 -1.54 21.47 -6.26
N SER A 206 -0.48 22.08 -6.80
CA SER A 206 -0.51 22.93 -8.00
C SER A 206 -0.87 22.18 -9.30
N ALA A 207 -0.68 20.85 -9.32
CA ALA A 207 -0.91 20.01 -10.50
C ALA A 207 -2.17 19.11 -10.38
N ARG A 208 -2.91 19.20 -9.28
CA ARG A 208 -4.13 18.39 -9.08
C ARG A 208 -5.23 18.76 -10.05
N GLY A 209 -6.20 17.84 -10.25
CA GLY A 209 -7.36 18.04 -11.12
C GLY A 209 -7.06 17.85 -12.61
N ARG A 210 -5.84 17.51 -13.01
CA ARG A 210 -5.38 17.37 -14.42
C ARG A 210 -5.29 15.92 -14.89
N GLY A 211 -5.79 14.94 -14.15
CA GLY A 211 -5.77 13.52 -14.56
C GLY A 211 -4.46 12.77 -14.27
N ILE A 212 -3.43 13.42 -13.73
CA ILE A 212 -2.08 12.87 -13.49
C ILE A 212 -2.11 11.57 -12.67
N GLN A 213 -2.96 11.50 -11.64
CA GLN A 213 -3.08 10.29 -10.82
C GLN A 213 -3.47 9.06 -11.65
N ARG A 214 -4.40 9.22 -12.61
CA ARG A 214 -4.82 8.12 -13.49
C ARG A 214 -3.71 7.74 -14.46
N SER A 215 -2.98 8.71 -15.02
CA SER A 215 -1.79 8.44 -15.85
C SER A 215 -0.74 7.65 -15.06
N MET A 216 -0.47 8.01 -13.80
CA MET A 216 0.46 7.27 -12.95
C MET A 216 -0.03 5.85 -12.63
N ILE A 217 -1.33 5.62 -12.47
CA ILE A 217 -1.87 4.26 -12.29
C ILE A 217 -1.60 3.44 -13.54
N ALA A 218 -1.91 3.99 -14.72
CA ALA A 218 -1.70 3.32 -16.00
C ALA A 218 -0.22 3.00 -16.28
N GLU A 219 0.68 3.96 -16.03
CA GLU A 219 2.12 3.76 -16.23
C GLU A 219 2.69 2.69 -15.29
N ARG A 220 2.30 2.71 -14.00
CA ARG A 220 2.74 1.68 -13.05
C ARG A 220 2.22 0.29 -13.42
N ALA A 221 0.99 0.19 -13.92
CA ALA A 221 0.45 -1.07 -14.42
C ALA A 221 1.24 -1.57 -15.63
N ARG A 222 1.56 -0.69 -16.59
CA ARG A 222 2.40 -1.01 -17.75
C ARG A 222 3.78 -1.52 -17.33
N LEU A 223 4.48 -0.79 -16.45
CA LEU A 223 5.79 -1.17 -15.93
C LEU A 223 5.76 -2.49 -15.16
N THR A 224 4.68 -2.71 -14.40
CA THR A 224 4.42 -3.96 -13.66
C THR A 224 4.25 -5.14 -14.64
N PHE A 225 3.46 -4.95 -15.70
CA PHE A 225 3.25 -5.95 -16.74
C PHE A 225 4.56 -6.27 -17.50
N GLU A 226 5.34 -5.27 -17.86
CA GLU A 226 6.65 -5.46 -18.52
C GLU A 226 7.66 -6.21 -17.65
N ARG A 227 7.51 -6.15 -16.33
CA ARG A 227 8.30 -6.93 -15.36
C ARG A 227 7.74 -8.33 -15.11
N GLY A 228 6.72 -8.76 -15.88
CA GLY A 228 6.15 -10.11 -15.86
C GLY A 228 5.04 -10.34 -14.84
N CYS A 229 4.58 -9.32 -14.15
CA CYS A 229 3.38 -9.41 -13.31
C CYS A 229 2.12 -9.40 -14.19
N LYS A 230 1.09 -10.13 -13.76
CA LYS A 230 -0.19 -10.22 -14.47
C LYS A 230 -1.24 -9.29 -13.89
N ASP A 231 -1.16 -9.00 -12.60
CA ASP A 231 -2.14 -8.22 -11.88
C ASP A 231 -1.51 -7.02 -11.19
N VAL A 232 -2.32 -6.01 -10.93
CA VAL A 232 -1.99 -4.88 -10.05
C VAL A 232 -3.02 -4.78 -8.94
N ALA A 233 -2.56 -4.46 -7.74
CA ALA A 233 -3.37 -4.33 -6.54
C ALA A 233 -3.10 -3.00 -5.82
N ALA A 234 -4.09 -2.45 -5.16
CA ALA A 234 -3.96 -1.21 -4.37
C ALA A 234 -4.97 -1.14 -3.24
N TRP A 235 -4.65 -0.35 -2.22
CA TRP A 235 -5.60 0.14 -1.23
C TRP A 235 -5.91 1.61 -1.44
N ALA A 236 -7.14 1.99 -1.05
CA ALA A 236 -7.53 3.38 -0.90
C ALA A 236 -8.41 3.55 0.34
N LEU A 237 -8.35 4.70 0.98
CA LEU A 237 -9.32 5.09 1.99
C LEU A 237 -10.72 5.14 1.37
N VAL A 238 -11.71 4.61 2.08
CA VAL A 238 -13.11 4.65 1.66
C VAL A 238 -13.54 6.09 1.41
N GLY A 239 -14.11 6.36 0.23
CA GLY A 239 -14.57 7.69 -0.15
C GLY A 239 -13.47 8.67 -0.55
N ALA A 240 -12.19 8.28 -0.54
CA ALA A 240 -11.10 9.15 -0.97
C ALA A 240 -11.06 9.32 -2.50
N HIS A 241 -10.46 10.40 -2.97
CA HIS A 241 -10.21 10.62 -4.41
C HIS A 241 -9.37 9.50 -5.04
N SER A 242 -8.47 8.89 -4.27
CA SER A 242 -7.67 7.75 -4.73
C SER A 242 -8.54 6.54 -5.07
N ALA A 243 -9.59 6.24 -4.27
CA ALA A 243 -10.55 5.17 -4.57
C ALA A 243 -11.27 5.42 -5.91
N ALA A 244 -11.75 6.65 -6.14
CA ALA A 244 -12.38 7.04 -7.40
C ALA A 244 -11.41 6.95 -8.59
N ASN A 245 -10.14 7.29 -8.41
CA ASN A 245 -9.12 7.18 -9.46
C ASN A 245 -8.80 5.73 -9.81
N LEU A 246 -8.70 4.83 -8.81
CA LEU A 246 -8.48 3.39 -9.03
C LEU A 246 -9.66 2.79 -9.81
N ALA A 247 -10.90 3.04 -9.36
CA ALA A 247 -12.10 2.58 -10.06
C ALA A 247 -12.19 3.16 -11.48
N GLY A 248 -11.90 4.47 -11.65
CA GLY A 248 -11.89 5.15 -12.93
C GLY A 248 -10.77 4.70 -13.88
N ALA A 249 -9.73 4.06 -13.38
CA ALA A 249 -8.68 3.40 -14.18
C ALA A 249 -9.03 1.93 -14.54
N GLY A 250 -10.21 1.45 -14.18
CA GLY A 250 -10.67 0.09 -14.49
C GLY A 250 -10.35 -0.95 -13.43
N MET A 251 -9.81 -0.56 -12.27
CA MET A 251 -9.57 -1.52 -11.18
C MET A 251 -10.90 -1.94 -10.52
N THR A 252 -11.02 -3.22 -10.26
CA THR A 252 -12.20 -3.81 -9.62
C THR A 252 -12.06 -3.79 -8.10
N TRP A 253 -13.07 -3.29 -7.41
CA TRP A 253 -13.19 -3.43 -5.98
C TRP A 253 -13.38 -4.91 -5.60
N ILE A 254 -12.57 -5.43 -4.69
CA ILE A 254 -12.56 -6.83 -4.29
C ILE A 254 -12.91 -7.06 -2.82
N GLY A 255 -13.07 -5.99 -2.05
CA GLY A 255 -13.42 -6.09 -0.63
C GLY A 255 -12.93 -4.90 0.17
N GLN A 256 -13.13 -4.96 1.47
CA GLN A 256 -12.77 -3.93 2.42
C GLN A 256 -11.90 -4.49 3.54
N ARG A 257 -11.10 -3.65 4.15
CA ARG A 257 -10.41 -3.91 5.40
C ARG A 257 -10.76 -2.81 6.40
N VAL A 258 -10.72 -3.18 7.67
CA VAL A 258 -10.87 -2.25 8.79
C VAL A 258 -9.57 -2.16 9.57
N VAL A 259 -9.29 -0.99 10.07
CA VAL A 259 -8.11 -0.72 10.91
C VAL A 259 -8.60 -0.38 12.30
N ILE A 260 -8.17 -1.13 13.30
CA ILE A 260 -8.58 -1.00 14.70
C ILE A 260 -7.33 -0.81 15.55
N ARG A 261 -7.40 0.02 16.58
CA ARG A 261 -6.30 0.15 17.55
C ARG A 261 -6.20 -1.07 18.45
N ALA A 262 -4.99 -1.44 18.83
CA ALA A 262 -4.76 -2.50 19.78
C ALA A 262 -5.43 -2.22 21.12
N SER A 263 -5.41 -0.97 21.59
CA SER A 263 -6.07 -0.53 22.83
C SER A 263 -7.61 -0.69 22.81
N ASP A 264 -8.24 -0.72 21.65
CA ASP A 264 -9.68 -0.92 21.52
C ASP A 264 -10.06 -2.42 21.56
N LEU A 265 -9.06 -3.32 21.46
CA LEU A 265 -9.21 -4.78 21.45
C LEU A 265 -8.77 -5.45 22.77
N ALA A 266 -8.16 -4.68 23.67
CA ALA A 266 -7.57 -5.16 24.92
C ALA A 266 -8.59 -5.35 26.06
#